data_6e8ced77c4390fd7588bbb5b412ae617
#
_entry.id   6e8ced77c4390fd7588bbb5b412ae617
#
_cell.length_a   1.000
_cell.length_b   1.000
_cell.length_c   1.000
_cell.angle_alpha   90.00
_cell.angle_beta   90.00
_cell.angle_gamma   90.00
#
_symmetry.space_group_name_H-M   'P 1'
#
loop_
_entity.id
_entity.type
_entity.pdbx_description
1 polymer ?
#
loop_
_entity_poly.entity_id
_entity_poly.type
_entity_poly.pdbx_seq_one_letter_code
_entity_poly.pdbx_strand_id
1 'polypeptide(L)'
;MTYPTSLHTMVATLWILGSGCSAAKSGGGAGGSQSGGAGGSQSGGAGGAGGAQSGGAGGTQSGGAGGTQSGGAGGTQSGGAGGTAANGGNSGSGGSTAKGGTTGSDGQAGAGGATATGGASVTGGRTGSGGAVATGGTTAAGGGSGGPSACTGTASGAATNTLTVTVDSAQDVISDGIFGLLMERLGKNWSGGLFVGASSAIPNTDGMRNDVIDAFKEAGVGMIEWPGGCAAGGYNWSNNKNPSNDVGTDRYMKLCGLLGIEPMIVGPATTAAATTNLAWVTYINNNASHPEWALHHFKIGNEVWGCGGLTQGAAGETAYEPLYLANYNALSTPVNGKALKIVAGTDLIGNNGWLDTMLKNLGSKIDGIEVHDYIYHPTDIPNVGFSDNDYYNVVNAANAGQIGPRIDQIVAILDKYDSSKRIKIYEDEWGDWLEPFDKAADSWLQQGTVMDGISAAETLHLFMQHADRYQMAGLAQGINVIHSLLLTRSTDSALVKTPTFYVFKMFLPHHRSNAKWAANTLKSENITGNGKSFPVLSAGTSVDDQGHVNISLANVDLVNTRTIEVTINSSKTSYAVSTAQVITGPAKDSYNDYAQAEKVNIQTLPASNCSISGKTLQVTLPSKSVAMLVLTPQ
;
A
#
# COMPACT_ATOMS: atom_id res chain seq x y z
N MET A 1 -11.08 25.83 -23.07
CA MET A 1 -12.23 24.91 -23.20
C MET A 1 -12.72 24.64 -21.79
N THR A 2 -13.90 25.11 -21.45
CA THR A 2 -14.49 25.03 -20.12
C THR A 2 -15.01 23.61 -19.89
N TYR A 3 -14.42 22.90 -18.93
CA TYR A 3 -14.92 21.61 -18.47
C TYR A 3 -16.14 21.82 -17.56
N PRO A 4 -17.16 20.98 -17.62
CA PRO A 4 -18.31 21.11 -16.75
C PRO A 4 -17.97 20.69 -15.31
N THR A 5 -18.23 21.59 -14.39
CA THR A 5 -18.01 21.49 -12.94
C THR A 5 -18.89 20.46 -12.21
N SER A 6 -19.65 19.64 -12.93
CA SER A 6 -20.64 18.73 -12.32
C SER A 6 -20.09 17.37 -11.83
N LEU A 7 -18.93 16.95 -12.31
CA LEU A 7 -18.37 15.65 -11.93
C LEU A 7 -17.66 15.69 -10.56
N HIS A 8 -17.08 16.82 -10.21
CA HIS A 8 -16.36 16.98 -8.95
C HIS A 8 -17.26 17.01 -7.71
N THR A 9 -18.45 17.52 -7.85
CA THR A 9 -19.42 17.58 -6.73
C THR A 9 -20.03 16.20 -6.44
N MET A 10 -20.16 15.34 -7.43
CA MET A 10 -20.68 13.97 -7.24
C MET A 10 -19.66 13.06 -6.54
N VAL A 11 -18.39 13.16 -6.91
CA VAL A 11 -17.34 12.35 -6.29
C VAL A 11 -17.16 12.72 -4.81
N ALA A 12 -17.19 14.00 -4.47
CA ALA A 12 -17.09 14.45 -3.09
C ALA A 12 -18.27 13.98 -2.21
N THR A 13 -19.48 13.95 -2.76
CA THR A 13 -20.68 13.53 -2.03
C THR A 13 -20.73 12.01 -1.84
N LEU A 14 -20.23 11.23 -2.78
CA LEU A 14 -20.15 9.78 -2.66
C LEU A 14 -19.07 9.35 -1.66
N TRP A 15 -17.96 10.06 -1.60
CA TRP A 15 -16.89 9.80 -0.63
C TRP A 15 -17.36 9.97 0.83
N ILE A 16 -18.17 10.99 1.10
CA ILE A 16 -18.76 11.20 2.43
C ILE A 16 -19.68 10.03 2.84
N LEU A 17 -20.28 9.35 1.87
CA LEU A 17 -21.15 8.19 2.15
C LEU A 17 -20.38 6.86 2.13
N GLY A 18 -19.25 6.77 1.43
CA GLY A 18 -18.45 5.56 1.33
C GLY A 18 -17.34 5.45 2.38
N SER A 19 -16.81 6.57 2.86
CA SER A 19 -15.85 6.62 3.95
C SER A 19 -16.49 6.61 5.34
N GLY A 20 -17.76 6.23 5.44
CA GLY A 20 -18.34 5.72 6.65
C GLY A 20 -17.54 4.49 7.09
N CYS A 21 -16.25 4.68 7.40
CA CYS A 21 -15.53 3.78 8.26
C CYS A 21 -16.39 3.64 9.49
N SER A 22 -17.17 2.58 9.55
CA SER A 22 -17.70 2.10 10.80
C SER A 22 -16.49 1.92 11.68
N ALA A 23 -16.19 2.92 12.49
CA ALA A 23 -15.30 2.71 13.61
C ALA A 23 -15.89 1.48 14.29
N ALA A 24 -15.28 0.35 14.08
CA ALA A 24 -15.58 -0.84 14.83
C ALA A 24 -15.40 -0.39 16.28
N LYS A 25 -16.50 -0.13 16.94
CA LYS A 25 -16.51 0.00 18.39
C LYS A 25 -15.99 -1.33 18.88
N SER A 26 -14.70 -1.37 19.12
CA SER A 26 -14.15 -2.41 19.96
C SER A 26 -14.95 -2.34 21.25
N GLY A 27 -15.79 -3.31 21.47
CA GLY A 27 -16.56 -3.44 22.66
C GLY A 27 -15.63 -3.58 23.85
N GLY A 28 -15.38 -2.47 24.50
CA GLY A 28 -14.91 -2.43 25.85
C GLY A 28 -16.14 -2.20 26.69
N GLY A 29 -16.62 -3.23 27.33
CA GLY A 29 -17.80 -3.16 28.16
C GLY A 29 -17.62 -2.17 29.27
N ALA A 30 -18.67 -1.66 29.63
CA ALA A 30 -19.17 -1.43 30.95
C ALA A 30 -20.19 -0.33 30.86
N GLY A 31 -21.34 -0.72 31.08
CA GLY A 31 -22.26 -0.06 31.96
C GLY A 31 -22.65 1.36 31.58
N GLY A 32 -23.87 1.47 31.31
CA GLY A 32 -24.55 2.73 31.25
C GLY A 32 -25.03 3.06 29.86
N SER A 33 -25.70 2.17 29.31
CA SER A 33 -26.61 2.53 28.24
C SER A 33 -27.74 3.31 28.86
N GLN A 34 -27.56 4.52 29.09
CA GLN A 34 -28.70 5.40 28.92
C GLN A 34 -28.85 5.57 27.40
N SER A 35 -29.67 4.80 26.87
CA SER A 35 -30.33 5.15 25.63
C SER A 35 -31.25 6.33 25.91
N GLY A 36 -30.73 7.35 26.41
CA GLY A 36 -31.42 8.56 26.64
C GLY A 36 -31.37 9.40 25.39
N GLY A 37 -31.45 9.13 24.50
CA GLY A 37 -31.46 10.03 23.55
C GLY A 37 -32.42 9.87 22.52
N ALA A 38 -33.45 10.24 22.84
CA ALA A 38 -34.19 10.89 21.84
C ALA A 38 -33.31 12.00 21.29
N GLY A 39 -32.32 11.65 20.68
CA GLY A 39 -31.68 12.53 19.77
C GLY A 39 -32.77 12.77 18.79
N GLY A 40 -33.52 13.68 19.09
CA GLY A 40 -34.52 14.12 18.21
C GLY A 40 -33.83 14.36 16.92
N SER A 41 -34.08 13.54 16.02
CA SER A 41 -34.06 14.00 14.69
C SER A 41 -35.03 15.15 14.67
N GLN A 42 -34.59 16.24 15.12
CA GLN A 42 -35.18 17.46 14.70
C GLN A 42 -34.86 17.56 13.24
N SER A 43 -35.56 16.75 12.51
CA SER A 43 -35.66 16.99 11.12
C SER A 43 -36.44 18.27 11.04
N GLY A 44 -35.93 19.11 10.52
CA GLY A 44 -36.81 20.02 10.17
C GLY A 44 -36.98 21.24 10.78
N GLY A 45 -36.34 21.44 11.67
CA GLY A 45 -36.29 22.78 12.10
C GLY A 45 -36.19 23.73 10.94
N ALA A 46 -35.79 23.18 9.91
CA ALA A 46 -35.71 23.89 8.68
C ALA A 46 -36.97 24.65 8.35
N GLY A 47 -37.97 24.14 8.75
CA GLY A 47 -39.09 24.82 8.45
C GLY A 47 -39.37 26.04 9.16
N GLY A 48 -38.55 26.53 9.75
CA GLY A 48 -38.88 27.70 10.45
C GLY A 48 -39.87 28.51 9.69
N ALA A 49 -40.82 28.72 10.30
CA ALA A 49 -41.83 29.50 9.80
C ALA A 49 -41.25 30.81 9.40
N GLY A 50 -41.16 31.44 9.21
CA GLY A 50 -40.75 32.78 9.12
C GLY A 50 -40.06 33.11 7.88
N GLY A 51 -39.85 32.13 7.18
CA GLY A 51 -39.17 32.43 6.00
C GLY A 51 -39.87 33.22 4.97
N ALA A 52 -40.89 33.83 5.29
CA ALA A 52 -41.53 34.72 4.37
C ALA A 52 -40.58 35.85 4.08
N GLN A 53 -39.70 35.55 3.28
CA GLN A 53 -38.84 36.54 2.68
C GLN A 53 -39.60 37.12 1.50
N SER A 54 -39.71 38.40 1.52
CA SER A 54 -40.25 39.11 0.39
C SER A 54 -39.49 38.71 -0.85
N GLY A 55 -40.20 38.19 -1.80
CA GLY A 55 -39.62 37.79 -3.07
C GLY A 55 -38.93 36.47 -3.12
N GLY A 56 -38.72 35.88 -2.00
CA GLY A 56 -38.27 34.55 -2.00
C GLY A 56 -39.45 33.65 -2.27
N ALA A 57 -39.40 32.92 -3.28
CA ALA A 57 -40.24 31.75 -3.34
C ALA A 57 -40.05 31.05 -2.02
N GLY A 58 -41.06 31.09 -1.26
CA GLY A 58 -41.02 30.72 0.10
C GLY A 58 -40.14 29.52 0.31
N GLY A 59 -39.10 29.73 1.00
CA GLY A 59 -38.43 28.60 1.55
C GLY A 59 -39.49 27.80 2.23
N THR A 60 -39.76 26.70 1.65
CA THR A 60 -40.61 25.79 2.35
C THR A 60 -39.89 25.42 3.60
N GLN A 61 -40.31 26.07 4.58
CA GLN A 61 -39.80 25.71 5.86
C GLN A 61 -40.48 24.44 6.26
N SER A 62 -39.75 23.43 6.08
CA SER A 62 -40.25 22.18 6.53
C SER A 62 -40.10 22.15 8.03
N GLY A 63 -41.07 21.92 8.57
CA GLY A 63 -41.03 21.37 9.82
C GLY A 63 -40.99 22.24 10.99
N GLY A 64 -40.67 23.27 10.85
CA GLY A 64 -40.57 24.02 12.00
C GLY A 64 -41.47 23.55 13.08
N ALA A 65 -42.46 24.14 13.07
CA ALA A 65 -43.41 23.95 14.16
C ALA A 65 -43.94 22.52 14.32
N GLY A 66 -43.75 21.82 13.36
CA GLY A 66 -44.26 20.50 13.51
C GLY A 66 -43.41 19.56 14.31
N GLY A 67 -42.41 20.08 14.83
CA GLY A 67 -41.66 19.18 15.65
C GLY A 67 -42.62 18.33 16.42
N THR A 68 -43.24 17.46 15.71
CA THR A 68 -43.90 16.42 16.39
C THR A 68 -42.81 15.78 17.23
N GLN A 69 -42.87 16.06 18.44
CA GLN A 69 -42.17 15.23 19.38
C GLN A 69 -42.77 13.82 19.24
N SER A 70 -42.47 13.27 18.11
CA SER A 70 -42.83 11.92 17.90
C SER A 70 -41.97 11.15 18.83
N GLY A 71 -42.54 10.57 19.67
CA GLY A 71 -41.88 9.54 20.32
C GLY A 71 -41.24 9.79 21.63
N GLY A 72 -41.12 10.96 22.00
CA GLY A 72 -40.61 11.10 23.32
C GLY A 72 -41.46 10.32 24.33
N ALA A 73 -42.68 10.24 24.04
CA ALA A 73 -43.57 9.50 24.90
C ALA A 73 -43.63 8.01 24.60
N GLY A 74 -43.21 7.69 23.46
CA GLY A 74 -43.24 6.30 23.09
C GLY A 74 -42.05 5.52 23.55
N GLY A 75 -41.25 6.07 24.32
CA GLY A 75 -40.31 5.24 25.02
C GLY A 75 -41.07 4.04 25.56
N THR A 76 -41.39 3.18 24.64
CA THR A 76 -41.72 1.87 25.09
C THR A 76 -40.48 1.46 25.85
N GLN A 77 -40.56 1.58 27.11
CA GLN A 77 -39.77 0.73 27.93
C GLN A 77 -40.09 -0.66 27.43
N SER A 78 -39.27 -1.15 26.60
CA SER A 78 -39.07 -2.57 26.57
C SER A 78 -38.47 -2.90 27.89
N GLY A 79 -39.23 -2.62 28.85
CA GLY A 79 -38.96 -2.95 30.22
C GLY A 79 -38.80 -4.42 30.23
N GLY A 80 -37.82 -4.84 30.83
CA GLY A 80 -37.75 -6.17 31.28
C GLY A 80 -39.00 -6.53 32.06
N ALA A 81 -40.00 -6.83 31.36
CA ALA A 81 -41.12 -7.51 31.91
C ALA A 81 -40.72 -8.95 32.00
N GLY A 82 -40.52 -9.32 33.20
CA GLY A 82 -40.73 -10.66 33.59
C GLY A 82 -39.82 -11.69 32.98
N GLY A 83 -38.63 -11.69 33.46
CA GLY A 83 -38.06 -13.01 33.67
C GLY A 83 -38.96 -13.78 34.60
N THR A 84 -39.80 -14.56 34.06
CA THR A 84 -40.38 -15.66 34.83
C THR A 84 -39.25 -16.60 35.13
N ALA A 85 -38.91 -16.63 36.37
CA ALA A 85 -38.13 -17.68 36.95
C ALA A 85 -38.82 -19.02 36.66
N ALA A 86 -38.16 -19.84 35.90
CA ALA A 86 -38.43 -21.25 35.94
C ALA A 86 -37.30 -21.88 36.75
N ASN A 87 -37.63 -22.13 37.99
CA ASN A 87 -36.94 -23.09 38.83
C ASN A 87 -36.83 -24.43 38.13
N GLY A 88 -35.64 -24.93 38.05
CA GLY A 88 -35.36 -26.29 37.71
C GLY A 88 -33.99 -26.63 38.24
N GLY A 89 -33.92 -26.85 39.49
CA GLY A 89 -32.74 -27.38 40.11
C GLY A 89 -32.45 -28.79 39.69
N ASN A 90 -31.25 -29.16 39.57
CA ASN A 90 -30.80 -30.30 40.35
C ASN A 90 -29.28 -30.31 40.52
N SER A 91 -28.93 -30.44 41.73
CA SER A 91 -27.65 -30.74 42.32
C SER A 91 -27.08 -32.06 41.83
N GLY A 92 -25.81 -32.11 41.66
CA GLY A 92 -25.06 -33.33 41.45
C GLY A 92 -23.58 -33.11 41.75
N SER A 93 -23.27 -33.11 43.00
CA SER A 93 -21.94 -33.25 43.57
C SER A 93 -21.37 -34.64 43.23
N GLY A 94 -20.10 -34.70 42.90
CA GLY A 94 -19.44 -35.99 42.81
C GLY A 94 -17.94 -35.79 42.50
N GLY A 95 -17.22 -35.43 43.53
CA GLY A 95 -15.78 -35.61 43.50
C GLY A 95 -15.42 -37.07 43.74
N SER A 96 -14.34 -37.53 43.21
CA SER A 96 -13.49 -38.49 43.87
C SER A 96 -12.14 -38.58 43.18
N THR A 97 -11.16 -38.34 43.98
CA THR A 97 -9.76 -38.72 43.87
C THR A 97 -9.59 -40.23 43.72
N ALA A 98 -8.69 -40.66 42.89
CA ALA A 98 -7.96 -41.92 43.10
C ALA A 98 -6.54 -41.84 42.57
N LYS A 99 -5.65 -42.12 43.45
CA LYS A 99 -4.24 -42.45 43.31
C LYS A 99 -4.06 -43.86 42.80
N GLY A 100 -2.86 -44.11 42.32
CA GLY A 100 -2.20 -45.43 42.21
C GLY A 100 -1.91 -45.75 40.81
N GLY A 101 -0.72 -46.08 40.38
CA GLY A 101 0.46 -46.64 41.04
C GLY A 101 0.95 -47.76 40.22
N THR A 102 2.24 -47.68 39.89
CA THR A 102 3.22 -48.77 39.74
C THR A 102 3.22 -49.71 38.54
N THR A 103 4.37 -49.65 37.85
CA THR A 103 5.36 -50.73 37.62
C THR A 103 5.16 -51.74 36.51
N GLY A 104 6.30 -51.97 35.83
CA GLY A 104 6.69 -53.20 35.17
C GLY A 104 7.04 -53.02 33.70
N SER A 105 8.20 -52.90 33.36
CA SER A 105 9.40 -53.72 33.18
C SER A 105 9.37 -54.58 31.91
N ASP A 106 10.44 -54.44 31.15
CA ASP A 106 11.20 -55.44 30.43
C ASP A 106 10.88 -55.82 28.98
N GLY A 107 12.01 -55.80 28.24
CA GLY A 107 12.29 -56.77 27.18
C GLY A 107 12.64 -56.13 25.84
N GLN A 108 13.84 -55.78 25.61
CA GLN A 108 14.99 -56.51 25.07
C GLN A 108 14.96 -56.77 23.56
N ALA A 109 15.89 -56.15 22.89
CA ALA A 109 17.00 -56.61 22.03
C ALA A 109 16.73 -57.02 20.57
N GLY A 110 17.65 -56.56 19.75
CA GLY A 110 17.98 -57.09 18.42
C GLY A 110 18.60 -56.01 17.56
N ALA A 111 19.78 -55.81 17.52
CA ALA A 111 21.11 -56.23 17.05
C ALA A 111 21.23 -56.28 15.51
N GLY A 112 22.24 -55.57 15.00
CA GLY A 112 22.83 -55.69 13.67
C GLY A 112 23.10 -54.31 13.09
N GLY A 113 24.27 -53.79 13.01
CA GLY A 113 25.63 -54.26 12.87
C GLY A 113 26.17 -54.00 11.47
N ALA A 114 27.07 -53.02 11.32
CA ALA A 114 28.28 -53.03 10.48
C ALA A 114 28.80 -51.61 10.23
N THR A 115 29.79 -51.19 10.87
CA THR A 115 31.21 -50.92 10.57
C THR A 115 31.59 -50.36 9.21
N ALA A 116 32.26 -49.18 9.23
CA ALA A 116 33.64 -48.95 8.78
C ALA A 116 33.97 -47.45 8.92
N THR A 117 34.80 -47.09 9.80
CA THR A 117 36.25 -46.77 9.87
C THR A 117 36.75 -45.65 8.95
N GLY A 118 37.43 -44.69 9.59
CA GLY A 118 38.42 -43.80 8.99
C GLY A 118 38.28 -42.37 9.44
N GLY A 119 38.92 -41.98 10.31
CA GLY A 119 39.73 -41.32 11.18
C GLY A 119 40.67 -40.31 10.53
N ALA A 120 40.69 -39.10 11.10
CA ALA A 120 41.92 -38.37 11.39
C ALA A 120 41.58 -37.03 12.07
N SER A 121 42.10 -36.90 13.25
CA SER A 121 42.16 -35.70 14.08
C SER A 121 43.21 -34.73 13.57
N VAL A 122 42.95 -33.39 13.69
CA VAL A 122 43.99 -32.44 14.11
C VAL A 122 43.33 -31.30 14.92
N THR A 123 43.96 -31.11 16.07
CA THR A 123 43.78 -30.14 17.13
C THR A 123 44.15 -28.68 16.74
N GLY A 124 43.53 -27.72 17.43
CA GLY A 124 44.02 -26.38 17.72
C GLY A 124 43.01 -25.31 17.39
N GLY A 125 42.38 -24.64 18.23
CA GLY A 125 42.69 -23.88 19.36
C GLY A 125 42.41 -22.39 19.14
N ARG A 126 41.40 -21.85 19.89
CA ARG A 126 41.27 -20.49 20.41
C ARG A 126 40.54 -19.37 19.62
N THR A 127 39.39 -19.01 20.18
CA THR A 127 38.90 -17.68 20.63
C THR A 127 38.87 -16.55 19.64
N GLY A 128 37.63 -16.05 19.40
CA GLY A 128 37.36 -14.76 18.84
C GLY A 128 35.85 -14.57 18.72
N SER A 129 35.26 -13.83 19.65
CA SER A 129 33.88 -13.34 19.63
C SER A 129 33.63 -12.38 18.46
N GLY A 130 32.58 -12.61 17.74
CA GLY A 130 32.10 -11.72 16.69
C GLY A 130 30.92 -12.35 15.98
N GLY A 131 29.72 -12.07 16.44
CA GLY A 131 28.50 -12.52 15.80
C GLY A 131 28.36 -11.86 14.43
N ALA A 132 28.51 -12.62 13.38
CA ALA A 132 28.10 -12.23 12.05
C ALA A 132 26.75 -12.89 11.79
N VAL A 133 25.74 -12.07 11.61
CA VAL A 133 24.43 -12.45 11.08
C VAL A 133 24.67 -12.98 9.67
N ALA A 134 24.44 -14.23 9.45
CA ALA A 134 24.45 -14.82 8.12
C ALA A 134 23.16 -14.38 7.41
N THR A 135 23.27 -13.37 6.59
CA THR A 135 22.30 -13.07 5.55
C THR A 135 22.43 -14.15 4.49
N GLY A 136 21.45 -15.01 4.40
CA GLY A 136 21.28 -15.94 3.29
C GLY A 136 20.85 -15.18 2.03
N GLY A 137 21.78 -14.43 1.45
CA GLY A 137 21.64 -13.94 0.10
C GLY A 137 21.99 -15.08 -0.84
N THR A 138 21.08 -15.49 -1.69
CA THR A 138 21.43 -16.21 -2.90
C THR A 138 22.33 -15.30 -3.70
N THR A 139 23.61 -15.61 -3.70
CA THR A 139 24.62 -14.95 -4.52
C THR A 139 24.20 -15.07 -5.98
N ALA A 140 23.79 -13.94 -6.56
CA ALA A 140 23.91 -13.77 -7.98
C ALA A 140 25.41 -13.87 -8.30
N ALA A 141 25.76 -14.82 -9.15
CA ALA A 141 27.13 -15.09 -9.55
C ALA A 141 27.76 -13.82 -10.08
N GLY A 142 28.91 -13.48 -9.51
CA GLY A 142 29.72 -12.35 -9.92
C GLY A 142 30.18 -12.45 -11.36
N GLY A 143 30.39 -11.28 -11.96
CA GLY A 143 30.76 -11.07 -13.32
C GLY A 143 31.82 -12.02 -13.86
N GLY A 144 31.42 -12.79 -14.85
CA GLY A 144 32.25 -13.56 -15.74
C GLY A 144 31.80 -13.28 -17.16
N SER A 145 32.73 -12.96 -18.00
CA SER A 145 32.65 -12.78 -19.43
C SER A 145 31.48 -13.48 -20.12
N GLY A 146 30.62 -12.71 -20.76
CA GLY A 146 29.87 -13.13 -21.92
C GLY A 146 29.03 -14.40 -21.83
N GLY A 147 28.07 -14.48 -20.88
CA GLY A 147 26.99 -15.45 -21.01
C GLY A 147 26.10 -15.11 -22.23
N PRO A 148 25.45 -16.11 -22.83
CA PRO A 148 24.57 -15.87 -23.96
C PRO A 148 23.47 -14.89 -23.53
N SER A 149 23.24 -13.87 -24.36
CA SER A 149 22.17 -12.89 -24.17
C SER A 149 20.82 -13.61 -24.01
N ALA A 150 19.99 -13.16 -23.06
CA ALA A 150 18.62 -13.65 -22.93
C ALA A 150 17.76 -13.34 -24.17
N CYS A 151 18.25 -12.49 -25.06
CA CYS A 151 17.64 -12.10 -26.33
C CYS A 151 18.46 -12.67 -27.48
N THR A 152 17.87 -13.54 -28.29
CA THR A 152 18.51 -14.18 -29.45
C THR A 152 17.72 -14.00 -30.75
N GLY A 153 16.58 -13.30 -30.68
CA GLY A 153 15.72 -13.03 -31.82
C GLY A 153 16.40 -12.14 -32.84
N THR A 154 16.05 -12.30 -34.09
CA THR A 154 16.21 -11.27 -35.11
C THR A 154 14.96 -10.41 -35.07
N ALA A 155 15.12 -9.12 -34.88
CA ALA A 155 14.01 -8.18 -34.92
C ALA A 155 13.16 -8.39 -36.18
N SER A 156 11.94 -8.85 -36.02
CA SER A 156 11.02 -9.07 -37.14
C SER A 156 9.96 -7.97 -37.14
N GLY A 157 10.08 -7.04 -38.07
CA GLY A 157 9.13 -5.94 -38.24
C GLY A 157 9.69 -4.57 -37.85
N ALA A 158 9.20 -3.53 -38.53
CA ALA A 158 9.49 -2.15 -38.13
C ALA A 158 8.77 -1.85 -36.84
N ALA A 159 9.50 -1.40 -35.82
CA ALA A 159 8.90 -0.92 -34.58
C ALA A 159 8.18 0.41 -34.85
N THR A 160 6.92 0.47 -34.47
CA THR A 160 6.11 1.70 -34.55
C THR A 160 6.22 2.52 -33.25
N ASN A 161 6.66 1.87 -32.17
CA ASN A 161 6.91 2.49 -30.88
C ASN A 161 8.41 2.63 -30.65
N THR A 162 8.84 3.74 -30.06
CA THR A 162 10.25 3.98 -29.75
C THR A 162 10.44 4.51 -28.32
N LEU A 163 11.52 4.06 -27.67
CA LEU A 163 11.95 4.54 -26.36
C LEU A 163 13.41 4.98 -26.45
N THR A 164 13.70 6.20 -26.06
CA THR A 164 15.09 6.66 -25.91
C THR A 164 15.38 6.78 -24.43
N VAL A 165 16.42 6.11 -23.93
CA VAL A 165 16.84 6.12 -22.53
C VAL A 165 18.16 6.86 -22.41
N THR A 166 18.26 7.85 -21.51
CA THR A 166 19.49 8.60 -21.27
C THR A 166 20.05 8.21 -19.90
N VAL A 167 21.20 7.53 -19.92
CA VAL A 167 21.77 6.85 -18.74
C VAL A 167 22.75 7.74 -17.98
N ASP A 168 23.69 8.37 -18.69
CA ASP A 168 24.85 9.03 -18.04
C ASP A 168 24.48 10.27 -17.20
N SER A 169 23.28 10.80 -17.35
CA SER A 169 22.75 11.95 -16.59
C SER A 169 21.84 11.55 -15.42
N ALA A 170 21.67 10.27 -15.15
CA ALA A 170 20.80 9.78 -14.07
C ALA A 170 21.39 10.20 -12.70
N GLN A 171 20.60 10.89 -11.89
CA GLN A 171 21.03 11.41 -10.58
C GLN A 171 20.09 11.07 -9.44
N ASP A 172 18.78 11.06 -9.69
CA ASP A 172 17.77 10.92 -8.66
C ASP A 172 17.57 9.44 -8.33
N VAL A 173 17.92 9.06 -7.10
CA VAL A 173 17.75 7.69 -6.60
C VAL A 173 16.26 7.42 -6.45
N ILE A 174 15.80 6.31 -7.02
CA ILE A 174 14.45 5.83 -6.83
C ILE A 174 14.34 5.30 -5.39
N SER A 175 13.51 5.96 -4.60
CA SER A 175 13.30 5.56 -3.20
C SER A 175 12.68 4.16 -3.11
N ASP A 176 13.22 3.31 -2.23
CA ASP A 176 12.59 2.03 -1.91
C ASP A 176 11.14 2.22 -1.42
N GLY A 177 10.84 3.36 -0.78
CA GLY A 177 9.50 3.70 -0.31
C GLY A 177 8.45 3.84 -1.42
N ILE A 178 8.84 4.06 -2.69
CA ILE A 178 7.91 4.04 -3.83
C ILE A 178 7.25 2.65 -3.98
N PHE A 179 7.92 1.60 -3.51
CA PHE A 179 7.38 0.24 -3.43
C PHE A 179 6.87 -0.04 -2.01
N GLY A 180 6.16 0.92 -1.43
CA GLY A 180 5.59 0.87 -0.09
C GLY A 180 4.19 0.28 -0.04
N LEU A 181 3.69 0.17 1.19
CA LEU A 181 2.33 -0.28 1.47
C LEU A 181 1.65 0.65 2.46
N LEU A 182 0.39 0.97 2.21
CA LEU A 182 -0.53 1.36 3.24
C LEU A 182 -1.06 0.09 3.91
N MET A 183 -0.92 0.00 5.21
CA MET A 183 -1.53 -1.08 5.98
C MET A 183 -2.36 -0.48 7.10
N GLU A 184 -3.63 -0.22 6.83
CA GLU A 184 -4.57 0.26 7.84
C GLU A 184 -5.39 -0.85 8.49
N ARG A 185 -6.12 -0.53 9.54
CA ARG A 185 -7.02 -1.47 10.24
C ARG A 185 -8.36 -1.60 9.50
N LEU A 186 -8.28 -2.09 8.28
CA LEU A 186 -9.42 -2.31 7.40
C LEU A 186 -9.54 -3.80 7.06
N GLY A 187 -10.75 -4.34 7.05
CA GLY A 187 -11.00 -5.72 6.68
C GLY A 187 -10.09 -6.72 7.42
N LYS A 188 -9.43 -7.58 6.66
CA LYS A 188 -8.48 -8.59 7.19
C LYS A 188 -7.03 -8.28 6.83
N ASN A 189 -6.65 -7.01 6.80
CA ASN A 189 -5.28 -6.62 6.48
C ASN A 189 -4.32 -7.02 7.63
N TRP A 190 -4.59 -6.58 8.85
CA TRP A 190 -3.81 -6.94 10.03
C TRP A 190 -4.36 -8.19 10.70
N SER A 191 -5.50 -8.09 11.37
CA SER A 191 -6.11 -9.20 12.09
C SER A 191 -6.71 -10.23 11.14
N GLY A 192 -6.18 -11.46 11.17
CA GLY A 192 -6.58 -12.54 10.28
C GLY A 192 -5.88 -12.52 8.91
N GLY A 193 -5.16 -11.47 8.58
CA GLY A 193 -4.25 -11.39 7.44
C GLY A 193 -2.81 -11.61 7.88
N LEU A 194 -2.10 -10.54 8.27
CA LEU A 194 -0.76 -10.65 8.81
C LEU A 194 -0.73 -11.29 10.20
N PHE A 195 -1.61 -10.85 11.10
CA PHE A 195 -1.61 -11.28 12.50
C PHE A 195 -2.61 -12.40 12.74
N VAL A 196 -2.11 -13.53 13.20
CA VAL A 196 -2.89 -14.75 13.50
C VAL A 196 -2.81 -15.14 14.99
N GLY A 197 -2.03 -14.41 15.79
CA GLY A 197 -1.78 -14.71 17.18
C GLY A 197 -0.59 -15.65 17.41
N ALA A 198 0.14 -15.43 18.50
CA ALA A 198 1.37 -16.17 18.80
C ALA A 198 1.13 -17.68 19.05
N SER A 199 -0.08 -18.06 19.45
CA SER A 199 -0.47 -19.45 19.66
C SER A 199 -1.05 -20.14 18.42
N SER A 200 -1.10 -19.46 17.28
CA SER A 200 -1.60 -20.03 16.03
C SER A 200 -0.73 -21.21 15.57
N ALA A 201 -1.38 -22.23 14.98
CA ALA A 201 -0.68 -23.31 14.31
C ALA A 201 -0.01 -22.88 13.00
N ILE A 202 -0.40 -21.73 12.45
CA ILE A 202 0.26 -21.12 11.28
C ILE A 202 1.65 -20.63 11.73
N PRO A 203 2.75 -20.97 11.02
CA PRO A 203 4.08 -20.51 11.34
C PRO A 203 4.13 -18.98 11.45
N ASN A 204 4.55 -18.48 12.62
CA ASN A 204 4.52 -17.06 12.91
C ASN A 204 5.69 -16.61 13.79
N THR A 205 6.02 -15.34 13.69
CA THR A 205 6.94 -14.64 14.58
C THR A 205 6.14 -13.63 15.41
N ASP A 206 5.94 -13.93 16.69
CA ASP A 206 5.16 -13.11 17.62
C ASP A 206 3.72 -12.83 17.11
N GLY A 207 3.12 -13.85 16.52
CA GLY A 207 1.77 -13.80 15.97
C GLY A 207 1.68 -13.28 14.54
N MET A 208 2.74 -12.76 13.97
CA MET A 208 2.81 -12.32 12.57
C MET A 208 3.25 -13.48 11.66
N ARG A 209 2.52 -13.74 10.60
CA ARG A 209 2.76 -14.84 9.65
C ARG A 209 4.13 -14.74 8.99
N ASN A 210 4.92 -15.79 9.08
CA ASN A 210 6.26 -15.84 8.49
C ASN A 210 6.19 -15.83 6.95
N ASP A 211 5.24 -16.52 6.37
CA ASP A 211 5.03 -16.57 4.91
C ASP A 211 4.67 -15.20 4.31
N VAL A 212 3.93 -14.37 5.05
CA VAL A 212 3.65 -12.97 4.65
C VAL A 212 4.92 -12.12 4.74
N ILE A 213 5.66 -12.22 5.83
CA ILE A 213 6.94 -11.51 6.00
C ILE A 213 7.90 -11.86 4.86
N ASP A 214 8.02 -13.13 4.54
CA ASP A 214 8.90 -13.59 3.47
C ASP A 214 8.41 -13.12 2.08
N ALA A 215 7.09 -13.11 1.86
CA ALA A 215 6.51 -12.59 0.63
C ALA A 215 6.73 -11.08 0.46
N PHE A 216 6.61 -10.29 1.53
CA PHE A 216 6.92 -8.85 1.47
C PHE A 216 8.40 -8.59 1.17
N LYS A 217 9.32 -9.38 1.72
CA LYS A 217 10.75 -9.33 1.35
C LYS A 217 10.96 -9.66 -0.12
N GLU A 218 10.28 -10.71 -0.59
CA GLU A 218 10.35 -11.16 -1.98
C GLU A 218 9.81 -10.13 -2.96
N ALA A 219 8.74 -9.41 -2.60
CA ALA A 219 8.18 -8.32 -3.38
C ALA A 219 9.05 -7.04 -3.32
N GLY A 220 9.96 -6.94 -2.36
CA GLY A 220 10.79 -5.76 -2.18
C GLY A 220 10.07 -4.59 -1.54
N VAL A 221 9.07 -4.84 -0.70
CA VAL A 221 8.41 -3.77 0.06
C VAL A 221 9.46 -2.92 0.76
N GLY A 222 9.42 -1.60 0.55
CA GLY A 222 10.44 -0.66 1.01
C GLY A 222 10.03 0.23 2.18
N MET A 223 8.73 0.42 2.38
CA MET A 223 8.16 1.21 3.49
C MET A 223 6.75 0.72 3.79
N ILE A 224 6.31 0.81 5.03
CA ILE A 224 4.94 0.54 5.43
C ILE A 224 4.43 1.70 6.27
N GLU A 225 3.26 2.23 5.93
CA GLU A 225 2.55 3.17 6.79
C GLU A 225 1.69 2.42 7.81
N TRP A 226 1.69 2.88 9.06
CA TRP A 226 0.91 2.33 10.17
C TRP A 226 0.61 3.41 11.24
N PRO A 227 -0.50 3.38 11.98
CA PRO A 227 -1.63 2.44 11.90
C PRO A 227 -2.53 2.65 10.69
N GLY A 228 -2.31 3.70 9.91
CA GLY A 228 -2.95 4.01 8.64
C GLY A 228 -4.43 4.39 8.71
N GLY A 229 -4.90 5.00 7.64
CA GLY A 229 -6.30 5.33 7.39
C GLY A 229 -6.95 6.21 8.46
N CYS A 230 -8.28 6.29 8.41
CA CYS A 230 -9.09 7.08 9.34
C CYS A 230 -8.90 6.66 10.82
N ALA A 231 -8.53 5.41 11.07
CA ALA A 231 -8.30 4.91 12.43
C ALA A 231 -7.14 5.62 13.13
N ALA A 232 -6.21 6.19 12.38
CA ALA A 232 -5.07 6.92 12.92
C ALA A 232 -5.47 8.15 13.74
N GLY A 233 -6.56 8.82 13.34
CA GLY A 233 -7.07 10.01 14.03
C GLY A 233 -7.48 9.79 15.48
N GLY A 234 -7.87 8.56 15.84
CA GLY A 234 -8.25 8.16 17.19
C GLY A 234 -7.30 7.15 17.83
N TYR A 235 -6.18 6.85 17.23
CA TYR A 235 -5.29 5.79 17.70
C TYR A 235 -4.57 6.18 19.00
N ASN A 236 -4.82 5.40 20.06
CA ASN A 236 -4.13 5.54 21.34
C ASN A 236 -2.96 4.55 21.42
N TRP A 237 -1.78 5.01 21.01
CA TRP A 237 -0.58 4.20 21.00
C TRP A 237 -0.16 3.68 22.38
N SER A 238 -0.37 4.47 23.44
CA SER A 238 0.11 4.12 24.78
C SER A 238 -0.60 2.90 25.36
N ASN A 239 -1.88 2.69 24.99
CA ASN A 239 -2.66 1.52 25.34
C ASN A 239 -2.43 0.35 24.38
N ASN A 240 -1.81 0.61 23.23
CA ASN A 240 -1.62 -0.35 22.14
C ASN A 240 -0.15 -0.56 21.79
N LYS A 241 0.74 -0.53 22.78
CA LYS A 241 2.16 -0.84 22.54
C LYS A 241 2.35 -2.27 22.06
N ASN A 242 1.77 -3.23 22.77
CA ASN A 242 1.86 -4.64 22.47
C ASN A 242 0.55 -5.37 22.84
N PRO A 243 -0.55 -5.15 22.11
CA PRO A 243 -1.83 -5.79 22.40
C PRO A 243 -1.75 -7.30 22.15
N SER A 244 -2.47 -8.09 22.94
CA SER A 244 -2.41 -9.57 22.82
C SER A 244 -3.03 -10.12 21.56
N ASN A 245 -3.92 -9.37 20.94
CA ASN A 245 -4.78 -9.82 19.82
C ASN A 245 -4.62 -9.00 18.54
N ASP A 246 -3.60 -8.16 18.47
CA ASP A 246 -3.39 -7.31 17.30
C ASP A 246 -1.92 -6.85 17.19
N VAL A 247 -1.59 -6.14 16.11
CA VAL A 247 -0.31 -5.47 15.93
C VAL A 247 -0.35 -4.10 16.61
N GLY A 248 0.53 -3.91 17.58
CA GLY A 248 0.81 -2.64 18.21
C GLY A 248 2.15 -2.08 17.78
N THR A 249 2.59 -1.01 18.43
CA THR A 249 3.86 -0.33 18.11
C THR A 249 5.05 -1.30 18.11
N ASP A 250 5.16 -2.17 19.12
CA ASP A 250 6.32 -3.07 19.26
C ASP A 250 6.40 -4.08 18.11
N ARG A 251 5.26 -4.68 17.74
CA ARG A 251 5.20 -5.63 16.62
C ARG A 251 5.39 -4.93 15.27
N TYR A 252 4.87 -3.72 15.13
CA TYR A 252 5.09 -2.96 13.91
C TYR A 252 6.57 -2.62 13.72
N MET A 253 7.25 -2.11 14.75
CA MET A 253 8.69 -1.85 14.70
C MET A 253 9.50 -3.13 14.45
N LYS A 254 9.08 -4.25 15.08
CA LYS A 254 9.68 -5.57 14.83
C LYS A 254 9.48 -6.02 13.37
N LEU A 255 8.29 -5.81 12.81
CA LEU A 255 8.02 -6.11 11.40
C LEU A 255 8.95 -5.32 10.47
N CYS A 256 9.06 -4.01 10.67
CA CYS A 256 9.98 -3.18 9.88
C CYS A 256 11.43 -3.66 9.99
N GLY A 257 11.88 -4.01 11.21
CA GLY A 257 13.21 -4.59 11.43
C GLY A 257 13.39 -5.94 10.73
N LEU A 258 12.38 -6.82 10.75
CA LEU A 258 12.42 -8.12 10.05
C LEU A 258 12.47 -7.95 8.52
N LEU A 259 11.81 -6.92 8.00
CA LEU A 259 11.81 -6.59 6.58
C LEU A 259 13.07 -5.79 6.17
N GLY A 260 13.71 -5.11 7.10
CA GLY A 260 14.84 -4.19 6.83
C GLY A 260 14.39 -2.91 6.13
N ILE A 261 13.22 -2.36 6.53
CA ILE A 261 12.59 -1.20 5.90
C ILE A 261 12.41 -0.04 6.88
N GLU A 262 12.24 1.16 6.34
CA GLU A 262 11.91 2.35 7.12
C GLU A 262 10.44 2.31 7.59
N PRO A 263 10.18 2.57 8.88
CA PRO A 263 8.83 2.73 9.39
C PRO A 263 8.27 4.13 9.08
N MET A 264 6.99 4.20 8.76
CA MET A 264 6.23 5.44 8.71
C MET A 264 5.03 5.36 9.66
N ILE A 265 4.94 6.31 10.57
CA ILE A 265 3.83 6.39 11.53
C ILE A 265 2.97 7.60 11.24
N VAL A 266 1.65 7.38 11.26
CA VAL A 266 0.66 8.45 11.21
C VAL A 266 0.02 8.64 12.59
N GLY A 267 0.05 9.87 13.08
CA GLY A 267 -0.54 10.24 14.38
C GLY A 267 -1.69 11.23 14.25
N PRO A 268 -2.54 11.35 15.29
CA PRO A 268 -3.65 12.29 15.27
C PRO A 268 -3.24 13.74 15.03
N ALA A 269 -4.01 14.46 14.22
CA ALA A 269 -3.82 15.89 13.92
C ALA A 269 -4.66 16.78 14.84
N THR A 270 -4.38 16.77 16.14
CA THR A 270 -5.03 17.68 17.09
C THR A 270 -3.97 18.42 17.91
N THR A 271 -4.33 19.58 18.46
CA THR A 271 -3.42 20.31 19.36
C THR A 271 -3.04 19.48 20.59
N ALA A 272 -4.00 18.75 21.15
CA ALA A 272 -3.76 17.86 22.29
C ALA A 272 -2.85 16.66 21.92
N ALA A 273 -2.86 16.23 20.67
CA ALA A 273 -2.04 15.12 20.20
C ALA A 273 -0.55 15.45 20.15
N ALA A 274 -0.15 16.69 20.10
CA ALA A 274 1.27 17.09 20.01
C ALA A 274 2.13 16.46 21.11
N THR A 275 1.64 16.46 22.36
CA THR A 275 2.35 15.83 23.48
C THR A 275 2.35 14.31 23.39
N THR A 276 1.24 13.70 22.97
CA THR A 276 1.13 12.24 22.85
C THR A 276 1.91 11.70 21.67
N ASN A 277 1.97 12.43 20.56
CA ASN A 277 2.79 12.11 19.40
C ASN A 277 4.29 12.19 19.74
N LEU A 278 4.72 13.24 20.44
CA LEU A 278 6.10 13.34 20.92
C LEU A 278 6.45 12.19 21.88
N ALA A 279 5.55 11.84 22.79
CA ALA A 279 5.75 10.71 23.69
C ALA A 279 5.87 9.38 22.93
N TRP A 280 5.11 9.21 21.84
CA TRP A 280 5.21 8.03 20.97
C TRP A 280 6.55 7.97 20.25
N VAL A 281 6.97 9.04 19.61
CA VAL A 281 8.28 9.14 18.97
C VAL A 281 9.40 8.92 19.98
N THR A 282 9.27 9.47 21.19
CA THR A 282 10.24 9.25 22.27
C THR A 282 10.29 7.79 22.72
N TYR A 283 9.13 7.13 22.82
CA TYR A 283 9.06 5.71 23.15
C TYR A 283 9.82 4.85 22.13
N ILE A 284 9.73 5.18 20.85
CA ILE A 284 10.42 4.45 19.78
C ILE A 284 11.90 4.84 19.71
N ASN A 285 12.20 6.13 19.55
CA ASN A 285 13.55 6.59 19.23
C ASN A 285 14.51 6.60 20.44
N ASN A 286 13.98 6.58 21.66
CA ASN A 286 14.77 6.52 22.90
C ASN A 286 14.52 5.23 23.70
N ASN A 287 14.20 4.13 23.02
CA ASN A 287 13.91 2.84 23.66
C ASN A 287 15.20 2.14 24.07
N ALA A 288 15.46 2.04 25.37
CA ALA A 288 16.66 1.39 25.89
C ALA A 288 16.67 -0.15 25.65
N SER A 289 15.50 -0.76 25.52
CA SER A 289 15.36 -2.20 25.24
C SER A 289 15.52 -2.53 23.74
N HIS A 290 15.35 -1.51 22.89
CA HIS A 290 15.39 -1.62 21.45
C HIS A 290 16.19 -0.45 20.85
N PRO A 291 17.51 -0.39 21.09
CA PRO A 291 18.35 0.70 20.59
C PRO A 291 18.44 0.74 19.04
N GLU A 292 18.14 -0.38 18.39
CA GLU A 292 18.06 -0.53 16.94
C GLU A 292 16.84 0.16 16.33
N TRP A 293 15.81 0.46 17.11
CA TRP A 293 14.63 1.12 16.56
C TRP A 293 14.94 2.56 16.15
N ALA A 294 14.48 2.92 14.97
CA ALA A 294 14.56 4.28 14.44
C ALA A 294 13.29 4.60 13.68
N LEU A 295 12.69 5.72 14.01
CA LEU A 295 11.58 6.32 13.29
C LEU A 295 12.05 7.64 12.70
N HIS A 296 11.98 7.75 11.38
CA HIS A 296 12.38 8.95 10.65
C HIS A 296 11.24 9.61 9.89
N HIS A 297 10.07 8.97 9.77
CA HIS A 297 8.93 9.47 9.03
C HIS A 297 7.69 9.49 9.90
N PHE A 298 7.10 10.69 10.07
CA PHE A 298 5.90 10.88 10.88
C PHE A 298 4.90 11.78 10.15
N LYS A 299 3.70 11.26 9.89
CA LYS A 299 2.60 11.99 9.26
C LYS A 299 1.64 12.53 10.33
N ILE A 300 1.21 13.79 10.17
CA ILE A 300 0.30 14.48 11.09
C ILE A 300 -1.11 14.46 10.51
N GLY A 301 -1.91 13.50 10.94
CA GLY A 301 -3.25 13.24 10.46
C GLY A 301 -3.29 12.36 9.23
N ASN A 302 -4.46 11.84 8.93
CA ASN A 302 -4.80 11.09 7.73
C ASN A 302 -6.11 11.63 7.18
N GLU A 303 -6.16 11.93 5.88
CA GLU A 303 -7.36 12.47 5.24
C GLU A 303 -8.09 13.50 6.12
N VAL A 304 -7.35 14.49 6.59
CA VAL A 304 -7.86 15.46 7.57
C VAL A 304 -9.11 16.19 7.08
N TRP A 305 -9.28 16.29 5.77
CA TRP A 305 -10.48 16.80 5.09
C TRP A 305 -11.68 15.84 5.19
N GLY A 306 -11.45 14.54 5.22
CA GLY A 306 -12.47 13.49 5.30
C GLY A 306 -12.61 12.94 6.71
N CYS A 307 -11.63 12.14 7.14
CA CYS A 307 -11.61 11.51 8.46
C CYS A 307 -11.50 12.53 9.60
N GLY A 308 -10.77 13.63 9.40
CA GLY A 308 -10.59 14.69 10.38
C GLY A 308 -11.74 15.71 10.43
N GLY A 309 -12.70 15.63 9.52
CA GLY A 309 -13.88 16.49 9.48
C GLY A 309 -13.60 17.93 9.04
N LEU A 310 -12.44 18.22 8.48
CA LEU A 310 -12.15 19.53 7.90
C LEU A 310 -12.74 19.65 6.48
N THR A 311 -12.99 20.86 6.03
CA THR A 311 -13.42 21.08 4.65
C THR A 311 -12.24 20.98 3.68
N GLN A 312 -12.49 20.71 2.42
CA GLN A 312 -11.45 20.76 1.39
C GLN A 312 -11.06 22.20 1.02
N GLY A 313 -9.92 22.35 0.34
CA GLY A 313 -9.44 23.61 -0.16
C GLY A 313 -8.82 24.53 0.89
N ALA A 314 -8.56 25.79 0.52
CA ALA A 314 -7.86 26.76 1.35
C ALA A 314 -8.49 27.02 2.73
N ALA A 315 -9.81 26.90 2.85
CA ALA A 315 -10.50 27.07 4.14
C ALA A 315 -10.19 25.92 5.11
N GLY A 316 -10.12 24.71 4.60
CA GLY A 316 -9.75 23.54 5.40
C GLY A 316 -8.29 23.56 5.80
N GLU A 317 -7.41 23.98 4.90
CA GLU A 317 -6.00 24.18 5.20
C GLU A 317 -5.81 25.17 6.35
N THR A 318 -6.49 26.32 6.31
CA THR A 318 -6.43 27.33 7.38
C THR A 318 -6.88 26.77 8.74
N ALA A 319 -7.82 25.84 8.75
CA ALA A 319 -8.23 25.13 9.96
C ALA A 319 -7.20 24.08 10.41
N TYR A 320 -6.51 23.44 9.48
CA TYR A 320 -5.48 22.44 9.73
C TYR A 320 -4.16 23.07 10.22
N GLU A 321 -3.78 24.23 9.71
CA GLU A 321 -2.50 24.91 9.99
C GLU A 321 -2.15 24.96 11.49
N PRO A 322 -3.02 25.44 12.42
CA PRO A 322 -2.69 25.47 13.85
C PRO A 322 -2.51 24.06 14.45
N LEU A 323 -3.21 23.06 13.94
CA LEU A 323 -3.09 21.66 14.39
C LEU A 323 -1.73 21.09 13.96
N TYR A 324 -1.35 21.34 12.71
CA TYR A 324 -0.06 20.95 12.18
C TYR A 324 1.09 21.61 12.96
N LEU A 325 1.04 22.94 13.14
CA LEU A 325 2.07 23.70 13.83
C LEU A 325 2.28 23.26 15.28
N ALA A 326 1.20 22.93 16.00
CA ALA A 326 1.32 22.39 17.36
C ALA A 326 2.14 21.10 17.39
N ASN A 327 1.83 20.18 16.46
CA ASN A 327 2.56 18.91 16.33
C ASN A 327 3.98 19.10 15.80
N TYR A 328 4.18 19.94 14.78
CA TYR A 328 5.50 20.26 14.24
C TYR A 328 6.43 20.81 15.31
N ASN A 329 5.98 21.77 16.10
CA ASN A 329 6.77 22.36 17.18
C ASN A 329 7.22 21.34 18.24
N ALA A 330 6.39 20.35 18.51
CA ALA A 330 6.73 19.25 19.42
C ALA A 330 7.73 18.25 18.80
N LEU A 331 7.58 17.96 17.51
CA LEU A 331 8.27 16.87 16.82
C LEU A 331 9.55 17.29 16.09
N SER A 332 9.75 18.58 15.82
CA SER A 332 10.88 19.08 15.02
C SER A 332 12.24 18.96 15.71
N THR A 333 12.27 18.74 17.02
CA THR A 333 13.52 18.49 17.74
C THR A 333 13.86 17.00 17.69
N PRO A 334 15.08 16.63 17.24
CA PRO A 334 15.48 15.23 17.19
C PRO A 334 15.40 14.54 18.55
N VAL A 335 14.84 13.34 18.59
CA VAL A 335 14.79 12.49 19.78
C VAL A 335 15.95 11.50 19.70
N ASN A 336 16.82 11.50 20.69
CA ASN A 336 18.02 10.65 20.74
C ASN A 336 18.87 10.74 19.44
N GLY A 337 19.02 11.96 18.90
CA GLY A 337 19.76 12.24 17.67
C GLY A 337 19.05 11.83 16.36
N LYS A 338 17.84 11.25 16.45
CA LYS A 338 17.04 10.82 15.28
C LYS A 338 16.05 11.93 14.93
N ALA A 339 16.29 12.60 13.81
CA ALA A 339 15.39 13.62 13.27
C ALA A 339 14.25 12.99 12.46
N LEU A 340 13.09 13.64 12.51
CA LEU A 340 11.92 13.23 11.74
C LEU A 340 11.84 14.01 10.42
N LYS A 341 11.32 13.33 9.40
CA LYS A 341 10.66 13.94 8.25
C LYS A 341 9.18 14.06 8.61
N ILE A 342 8.71 15.29 8.73
CA ILE A 342 7.34 15.59 9.18
C ILE A 342 6.47 15.83 7.95
N VAL A 343 5.51 14.94 7.77
CA VAL A 343 4.60 14.93 6.63
C VAL A 343 3.30 15.62 7.02
N ALA A 344 2.87 16.54 6.17
CA ALA A 344 1.62 17.28 6.35
C ALA A 344 0.49 16.63 5.58
N GLY A 345 -0.69 16.56 6.20
CA GLY A 345 -1.92 16.17 5.52
C GLY A 345 -2.34 17.20 4.47
N THR A 346 -2.88 16.72 3.35
CA THR A 346 -3.47 17.57 2.32
C THR A 346 -4.94 17.25 2.13
N ASP A 347 -5.61 17.86 1.16
CA ASP A 347 -6.90 17.44 0.68
C ASP A 347 -6.77 16.37 -0.42
N LEU A 348 -7.91 15.84 -0.88
CA LEU A 348 -8.00 14.62 -1.71
C LEU A 348 -6.96 14.55 -2.85
N ILE A 349 -6.73 15.63 -3.56
CA ILE A 349 -5.83 15.68 -4.71
C ILE A 349 -4.86 16.88 -4.67
N GLY A 350 -4.80 17.61 -3.56
CA GLY A 350 -3.88 18.73 -3.37
C GLY A 350 -4.07 19.93 -4.29
N ASN A 351 -5.10 19.97 -5.13
CA ASN A 351 -5.20 20.94 -6.22
C ASN A 351 -6.33 21.97 -6.10
N ASN A 352 -7.08 22.00 -5.02
CA ASN A 352 -8.21 22.93 -4.82
C ASN A 352 -7.88 24.10 -3.88
N GLY A 353 -6.60 24.43 -3.78
CA GLY A 353 -6.08 25.57 -3.01
C GLY A 353 -5.51 25.22 -1.65
N TRP A 354 -5.68 24.00 -1.16
CA TRP A 354 -5.06 23.53 0.09
C TRP A 354 -3.53 23.55 -0.01
N LEU A 355 -2.97 22.80 -0.95
CA LEU A 355 -1.53 22.68 -1.12
C LEU A 355 -0.84 24.02 -1.38
N ASP A 356 -1.42 24.87 -2.26
CA ASP A 356 -0.89 26.20 -2.56
C ASP A 356 -0.84 27.08 -1.30
N THR A 357 -1.91 27.08 -0.49
CA THR A 357 -1.99 27.85 0.76
C THR A 357 -1.01 27.32 1.80
N MET A 358 -0.96 26.02 1.98
CA MET A 358 -0.08 25.35 2.94
C MET A 358 1.41 25.61 2.65
N LEU A 359 1.82 25.48 1.38
CA LEU A 359 3.21 25.72 1.00
C LEU A 359 3.60 27.18 1.15
N LYS A 360 2.69 28.10 0.85
CA LYS A 360 2.88 29.54 1.06
C LYS A 360 3.09 29.88 2.53
N ASN A 361 2.31 29.27 3.42
CA ASN A 361 2.31 29.60 4.85
C ASN A 361 3.35 28.79 5.63
N LEU A 362 3.52 27.52 5.33
CA LEU A 362 4.24 26.54 6.12
C LEU A 362 5.43 25.86 5.39
N GLY A 363 5.70 26.21 4.12
CA GLY A 363 6.65 25.46 3.29
C GLY A 363 8.01 25.17 3.93
N SER A 364 8.55 26.08 4.76
CA SER A 364 9.81 25.87 5.49
C SER A 364 9.74 24.83 6.62
N LYS A 365 8.53 24.47 7.04
CA LYS A 365 8.25 23.55 8.15
C LYS A 365 7.67 22.23 7.69
N ILE A 366 7.59 21.97 6.39
CA ILE A 366 7.05 20.75 5.80
C ILE A 366 8.20 19.99 5.16
N ASP A 367 8.37 18.71 5.48
CA ASP A 367 9.35 17.84 4.82
C ASP A 367 8.70 16.95 3.76
N GLY A 368 7.41 16.70 3.88
CA GLY A 368 6.61 15.94 2.94
C GLY A 368 5.14 16.31 2.96
N ILE A 369 4.45 15.94 1.92
CA ILE A 369 3.00 16.09 1.78
C ILE A 369 2.35 14.74 1.55
N GLU A 370 1.19 14.51 2.16
CA GLU A 370 0.29 13.38 1.91
C GLU A 370 -0.42 13.58 0.57
N VAL A 371 -0.52 12.52 -0.22
CA VAL A 371 -1.34 12.48 -1.44
C VAL A 371 -2.06 11.14 -1.51
N HIS A 372 -3.35 11.15 -1.84
CA HIS A 372 -4.15 9.95 -2.06
C HIS A 372 -4.77 9.97 -3.45
N ASP A 373 -4.51 8.96 -4.26
CA ASP A 373 -5.00 8.91 -5.64
C ASP A 373 -5.49 7.52 -6.04
N TYR A 374 -6.75 7.25 -5.77
CA TYR A 374 -7.41 6.02 -6.18
C TYR A 374 -8.02 6.10 -7.56
N ILE A 375 -7.96 5.00 -8.32
CA ILE A 375 -8.84 4.75 -9.45
C ILE A 375 -10.14 4.16 -8.88
N TYR A 376 -11.09 5.05 -8.63
CA TYR A 376 -12.23 4.78 -7.76
C TYR A 376 -13.49 4.40 -8.54
N HIS A 377 -13.87 3.13 -8.50
CA HIS A 377 -15.06 2.56 -9.14
C HIS A 377 -15.74 1.45 -8.31
N PRO A 378 -15.99 1.66 -7.00
CA PRO A 378 -16.43 0.58 -6.10
C PRO A 378 -17.85 0.09 -6.33
N THR A 379 -18.65 0.79 -7.14
CA THR A 379 -20.02 0.41 -7.49
C THR A 379 -20.21 0.17 -8.98
N ASP A 380 -19.24 0.54 -9.81
CA ASP A 380 -19.39 0.64 -11.25
C ASP A 380 -18.63 -0.45 -11.99
N ILE A 381 -17.45 -0.83 -11.47
CA ILE A 381 -16.58 -1.82 -12.10
C ILE A 381 -16.47 -3.03 -11.18
N PRO A 382 -17.02 -4.20 -11.58
CA PRO A 382 -16.85 -5.42 -10.83
C PRO A 382 -15.38 -5.83 -10.76
N ASN A 383 -14.99 -6.45 -9.66
CA ASN A 383 -13.61 -6.87 -9.44
C ASN A 383 -13.11 -7.94 -10.44
N VAL A 384 -14.04 -8.77 -10.95
CA VAL A 384 -13.79 -9.78 -12.00
C VAL A 384 -14.97 -9.79 -12.97
N GLY A 385 -14.73 -10.23 -14.20
CA GLY A 385 -15.78 -10.27 -15.23
C GLY A 385 -16.16 -8.88 -15.78
N PHE A 386 -15.31 -7.88 -15.58
CA PHE A 386 -15.49 -6.53 -16.11
C PHE A 386 -15.38 -6.49 -17.64
N SER A 387 -15.99 -5.48 -18.27
CA SER A 387 -15.98 -5.32 -19.72
C SER A 387 -14.61 -4.82 -20.24
N ASP A 388 -14.41 -4.86 -21.56
CA ASP A 388 -13.22 -4.27 -22.19
C ASP A 388 -13.19 -2.74 -22.01
N ASN A 389 -14.35 -2.11 -21.97
CA ASN A 389 -14.43 -0.67 -21.69
C ASN A 389 -14.01 -0.33 -20.27
N ASP A 390 -14.37 -1.15 -19.29
CA ASP A 390 -13.95 -0.97 -17.90
C ASP A 390 -12.43 -1.14 -17.76
N TYR A 391 -11.88 -2.19 -18.39
CA TYR A 391 -10.43 -2.37 -18.48
C TYR A 391 -9.72 -1.12 -19.02
N TYR A 392 -10.17 -0.61 -20.17
CA TYR A 392 -9.56 0.59 -20.77
C TYR A 392 -9.79 1.87 -19.94
N ASN A 393 -10.86 1.94 -19.16
CA ASN A 393 -11.05 3.02 -18.21
C ASN A 393 -9.98 3.00 -17.11
N VAL A 394 -9.73 1.84 -16.52
CA VAL A 394 -8.77 1.68 -15.43
C VAL A 394 -7.35 1.94 -15.92
N VAL A 395 -6.88 1.27 -16.96
CA VAL A 395 -5.51 1.43 -17.45
C VAL A 395 -5.24 2.84 -18.01
N ASN A 396 -6.23 3.48 -18.65
CA ASN A 396 -6.07 4.88 -19.03
C ASN A 396 -5.98 5.81 -17.82
N ALA A 397 -6.77 5.55 -16.75
CA ALA A 397 -6.71 6.34 -15.53
C ALA A 397 -5.36 6.18 -14.82
N ALA A 398 -4.81 4.98 -14.79
CA ALA A 398 -3.51 4.66 -14.17
C ALA A 398 -2.33 5.43 -14.79
N ASN A 399 -2.50 6.00 -15.99
CA ASN A 399 -1.46 6.72 -16.70
C ASN A 399 -1.95 8.11 -17.15
N ALA A 400 -2.32 8.24 -18.41
CA ALA A 400 -2.56 9.52 -19.06
C ALA A 400 -3.91 10.17 -18.71
N GLY A 401 -4.87 9.40 -18.21
CA GLY A 401 -6.23 9.87 -17.99
C GLY A 401 -6.49 10.53 -16.63
N GLN A 402 -5.74 10.15 -15.60
CA GLN A 402 -5.96 10.63 -14.24
C GLN A 402 -4.65 10.84 -13.48
N ILE A 403 -3.89 9.75 -13.19
CA ILE A 403 -2.74 9.80 -12.28
C ILE A 403 -1.65 10.75 -12.80
N GLY A 404 -1.23 10.61 -14.05
CA GLY A 404 -0.19 11.47 -14.63
C GLY A 404 -0.51 12.97 -14.54
N PRO A 405 -1.68 13.44 -15.06
CA PRO A 405 -2.06 14.84 -14.95
C PRO A 405 -2.17 15.38 -13.51
N ARG A 406 -2.52 14.53 -12.54
CA ARG A 406 -2.57 14.92 -11.11
C ARG A 406 -1.20 15.10 -10.53
N ILE A 407 -0.28 14.17 -10.78
CA ILE A 407 1.12 14.29 -10.38
C ILE A 407 1.73 15.57 -10.96
N ASP A 408 1.53 15.83 -12.26
CA ASP A 408 2.04 17.04 -12.91
C ASP A 408 1.54 18.32 -12.22
N GLN A 409 0.26 18.37 -11.81
CA GLN A 409 -0.29 19.51 -11.07
C GLN A 409 0.37 19.68 -9.70
N ILE A 410 0.51 18.59 -8.94
CA ILE A 410 1.12 18.61 -7.60
C ILE A 410 2.58 19.04 -7.69
N VAL A 411 3.34 18.46 -8.62
CA VAL A 411 4.75 18.81 -8.85
C VAL A 411 4.89 20.27 -9.26
N ALA A 412 4.03 20.79 -10.15
CA ALA A 412 4.05 22.20 -10.53
C ALA A 412 3.80 23.15 -9.35
N ILE A 413 2.90 22.78 -8.43
CA ILE A 413 2.66 23.57 -7.20
C ILE A 413 3.87 23.49 -6.27
N LEU A 414 4.45 22.30 -6.08
CA LEU A 414 5.66 22.11 -5.27
C LEU A 414 6.84 22.93 -5.85
N ASP A 415 7.07 22.86 -7.15
CA ASP A 415 8.20 23.56 -7.81
C ASP A 415 8.08 25.08 -7.72
N LYS A 416 6.87 25.61 -7.63
CA LYS A 416 6.61 27.04 -7.40
C LYS A 416 7.16 27.52 -6.05
N TYR A 417 7.10 26.70 -5.00
CA TYR A 417 7.46 27.07 -3.63
C TYR A 417 8.78 26.45 -3.15
N ASP A 418 9.20 25.35 -3.73
CA ASP A 418 10.38 24.57 -3.35
C ASP A 418 11.16 24.07 -4.57
N SER A 419 11.86 25.01 -5.23
CA SER A 419 12.72 24.69 -6.38
C SER A 419 13.91 23.80 -6.03
N SER A 420 14.23 23.68 -4.74
CA SER A 420 15.29 22.77 -4.23
C SER A 420 14.86 21.32 -4.13
N LYS A 421 13.58 21.02 -4.33
CA LYS A 421 12.98 19.70 -4.25
C LYS A 421 13.17 19.00 -2.90
N ARG A 422 13.23 19.79 -1.84
CA ARG A 422 13.35 19.33 -0.45
C ARG A 422 12.06 18.66 0.05
N ILE A 423 10.91 19.23 -0.29
CA ILE A 423 9.60 18.73 0.09
C ILE A 423 9.27 17.53 -0.79
N LYS A 424 9.03 16.39 -0.17
CA LYS A 424 8.76 15.13 -0.86
C LYS A 424 7.27 14.80 -0.91
N ILE A 425 6.89 14.00 -1.89
CA ILE A 425 5.55 13.43 -2.03
C ILE A 425 5.54 12.09 -1.30
N TYR A 426 4.53 11.91 -0.47
CA TYR A 426 4.13 10.66 0.14
C TYR A 426 2.74 10.34 -0.43
N GLU A 427 2.72 9.61 -1.54
CA GLU A 427 1.52 9.06 -2.16
C GLU A 427 1.10 7.83 -1.37
N ASP A 428 0.79 8.02 -0.11
CA ASP A 428 0.69 6.95 0.86
C ASP A 428 -0.63 6.14 0.77
N GLU A 429 -1.53 6.55 -0.13
CA GLU A 429 -2.68 5.75 -0.54
C GLU A 429 -2.90 5.82 -2.06
N TRP A 430 -2.66 4.71 -2.76
CA TRP A 430 -2.96 4.61 -4.19
C TRP A 430 -3.40 3.18 -4.58
N GLY A 431 -4.07 3.04 -5.71
CA GLY A 431 -4.45 1.75 -6.28
C GLY A 431 -5.83 1.76 -6.92
N ASP A 432 -6.22 0.60 -7.43
CA ASP A 432 -7.54 0.37 -8.01
C ASP A 432 -8.53 0.04 -6.90
N TRP A 433 -9.57 0.84 -6.76
CA TRP A 433 -10.65 0.59 -5.80
C TRP A 433 -11.92 0.24 -6.55
N LEU A 434 -12.15 -1.05 -6.70
CA LEU A 434 -13.24 -1.64 -7.46
C LEU A 434 -14.32 -2.21 -6.54
N GLU A 435 -15.42 -2.75 -7.12
CA GLU A 435 -16.46 -3.43 -6.35
C GLU A 435 -15.86 -4.61 -5.55
N PRO A 436 -16.19 -4.79 -4.25
CA PRO A 436 -15.69 -5.91 -3.47
C PRO A 436 -16.06 -7.27 -4.10
N PHE A 437 -15.12 -8.21 -4.09
CA PHE A 437 -15.27 -9.51 -4.73
C PHE A 437 -16.41 -10.35 -4.16
N ASP A 438 -16.56 -10.38 -2.86
CA ASP A 438 -17.54 -11.22 -2.16
C ASP A 438 -18.86 -10.52 -1.83
N LYS A 439 -18.97 -9.21 -2.13
CA LYS A 439 -20.17 -8.39 -1.87
C LYS A 439 -20.74 -8.52 -0.45
N ALA A 440 -19.95 -9.05 0.48
CA ALA A 440 -20.36 -9.14 1.87
C ALA A 440 -20.34 -7.75 2.52
N ALA A 441 -21.21 -7.53 3.47
CA ALA A 441 -21.19 -6.30 4.26
C ALA A 441 -19.81 -6.14 4.92
N ASP A 442 -19.24 -4.95 4.84
CA ASP A 442 -17.91 -4.62 5.33
C ASP A 442 -16.76 -5.40 4.67
N SER A 443 -16.99 -6.03 3.53
CA SER A 443 -15.93 -6.62 2.73
C SER A 443 -15.24 -5.56 1.89
N TRP A 444 -13.92 -5.62 1.91
CA TRP A 444 -13.03 -4.78 1.11
C TRP A 444 -12.17 -5.61 0.17
N LEU A 445 -12.44 -6.92 0.13
CA LEU A 445 -11.62 -7.87 -0.62
C LEU A 445 -11.72 -7.62 -2.12
N GLN A 446 -10.58 -7.39 -2.75
CA GLN A 446 -10.41 -7.48 -4.20
C GLN A 446 -9.52 -8.67 -4.55
N GLN A 447 -9.84 -9.34 -5.66
CA GLN A 447 -9.11 -10.54 -6.05
C GLN A 447 -7.71 -10.23 -6.61
N GLY A 448 -7.51 -9.07 -7.22
CA GLY A 448 -6.29 -8.70 -7.92
C GLY A 448 -6.11 -9.50 -9.23
N THR A 449 -6.23 -8.82 -10.35
CA THR A 449 -6.22 -9.41 -11.69
C THR A 449 -5.01 -8.96 -12.52
N VAL A 450 -4.88 -9.44 -13.74
CA VAL A 450 -3.90 -8.94 -14.72
C VAL A 450 -4.06 -7.45 -14.96
N MET A 451 -5.30 -6.94 -14.95
CA MET A 451 -5.56 -5.50 -15.08
C MET A 451 -4.92 -4.72 -13.94
N ASP A 452 -5.12 -5.16 -12.68
CA ASP A 452 -4.53 -4.50 -11.50
C ASP A 452 -2.99 -4.51 -11.58
N GLY A 453 -2.40 -5.60 -12.06
CA GLY A 453 -0.95 -5.66 -12.28
C GLY A 453 -0.45 -4.66 -13.33
N ILE A 454 -1.19 -4.48 -14.43
CA ILE A 454 -0.85 -3.50 -15.48
C ILE A 454 -1.04 -2.07 -14.96
N SER A 455 -2.16 -1.80 -14.31
CA SER A 455 -2.46 -0.52 -13.67
C SER A 455 -1.36 -0.13 -12.68
N ALA A 456 -0.95 -1.06 -11.82
CA ALA A 456 0.16 -0.85 -10.89
C ALA A 456 1.48 -0.54 -11.60
N ALA A 457 1.80 -1.25 -12.68
CA ALA A 457 3.03 -0.99 -13.44
C ALA A 457 3.04 0.41 -14.06
N GLU A 458 1.93 0.83 -14.67
CA GLU A 458 1.81 2.16 -15.27
C GLU A 458 1.92 3.28 -14.23
N THR A 459 1.26 3.11 -13.08
CA THR A 459 1.33 4.07 -11.96
C THR A 459 2.74 4.14 -11.37
N LEU A 460 3.41 3.01 -11.16
CA LEU A 460 4.80 2.97 -10.69
C LEU A 460 5.77 3.62 -11.68
N HIS A 461 5.54 3.52 -13.01
CA HIS A 461 6.36 4.24 -14.00
C HIS A 461 6.29 5.75 -13.79
N LEU A 462 5.10 6.29 -13.48
CA LEU A 462 4.91 7.72 -13.21
C LEU A 462 5.59 8.14 -11.90
N PHE A 463 5.45 7.37 -10.83
CA PHE A 463 6.11 7.68 -9.56
C PHE A 463 7.64 7.68 -9.69
N MET A 464 8.21 6.68 -10.39
CA MET A 464 9.64 6.62 -10.64
C MET A 464 10.13 7.76 -11.53
N GLN A 465 9.32 8.24 -12.48
CA GLN A 465 9.65 9.40 -13.32
C GLN A 465 9.88 10.66 -12.48
N HIS A 466 9.22 10.75 -11.33
CA HIS A 466 9.36 11.84 -10.37
C HIS A 466 10.16 11.43 -9.13
N ALA A 467 11.19 10.59 -9.28
CA ALA A 467 12.06 10.14 -8.19
C ALA A 467 12.70 11.31 -7.40
N ASP A 468 12.87 12.45 -8.03
CA ASP A 468 13.32 13.68 -7.40
C ASP A 468 12.31 14.26 -6.38
N ARG A 469 11.03 13.87 -6.44
CA ARG A 469 9.95 14.31 -5.54
C ARG A 469 9.39 13.18 -4.67
N TYR A 470 9.31 11.95 -5.17
CA TYR A 470 8.68 10.85 -4.44
C TYR A 470 9.60 10.25 -3.38
N GLN A 471 9.09 10.17 -2.14
CA GLN A 471 9.71 9.44 -1.04
C GLN A 471 9.02 8.11 -0.79
N MET A 472 7.69 8.08 -0.90
CA MET A 472 6.87 6.91 -0.65
C MET A 472 5.70 6.85 -1.63
N ALA A 473 5.31 5.63 -2.00
CA ALA A 473 4.02 5.34 -2.61
C ALA A 473 3.44 4.07 -1.98
N GLY A 474 2.45 4.25 -1.10
CA GLY A 474 1.82 3.17 -0.32
C GLY A 474 0.68 2.53 -1.09
N LEU A 475 0.91 1.36 -1.70
CA LEU A 475 -0.18 0.61 -2.32
C LEU A 475 -1.23 0.25 -1.25
N ALA A 476 -2.46 0.58 -1.53
CA ALA A 476 -3.57 0.27 -0.66
C ALA A 476 -4.33 -0.96 -1.20
N GLN A 477 -4.11 -2.17 -0.62
CA GLN A 477 -3.33 -2.37 0.60
C GLN A 477 -2.46 -3.63 0.51
N GLY A 478 -1.86 -4.04 1.65
CA GLY A 478 -0.95 -5.17 1.64
C GLY A 478 -1.64 -6.52 1.49
N ILE A 479 -2.73 -6.78 2.25
CA ILE A 479 -3.31 -8.13 2.40
C ILE A 479 -4.84 -8.07 2.48
N ASN A 480 -5.53 -8.91 1.70
CA ASN A 480 -6.98 -9.19 1.82
C ASN A 480 -7.93 -7.97 1.72
N VAL A 481 -7.50 -6.88 1.12
CA VAL A 481 -8.29 -5.65 0.98
C VAL A 481 -8.28 -5.23 -0.50
N ILE A 482 -8.48 -3.95 -0.79
CA ILE A 482 -8.40 -3.42 -2.15
C ILE A 482 -6.97 -3.55 -2.69
N HIS A 483 -6.82 -3.82 -3.96
CA HIS A 483 -5.56 -3.91 -4.72
C HIS A 483 -4.39 -4.63 -3.99
N SER A 484 -4.69 -5.64 -3.17
CA SER A 484 -3.70 -6.27 -2.28
C SER A 484 -2.60 -7.02 -3.03
N LEU A 485 -1.38 -7.01 -2.45
CA LEU A 485 -0.30 -7.88 -2.91
C LEU A 485 -0.59 -9.35 -2.61
N LEU A 486 -1.21 -9.63 -1.47
CA LEU A 486 -1.39 -10.99 -0.95
C LEU A 486 -2.82 -11.26 -0.53
N LEU A 487 -3.25 -12.51 -0.73
CA LEU A 487 -4.46 -13.03 -0.12
C LEU A 487 -4.09 -14.17 0.82
N THR A 488 -4.67 -14.16 2.03
CA THR A 488 -4.40 -15.15 3.08
C THR A 488 -5.70 -15.60 3.74
N ARG A 489 -5.66 -16.78 4.37
CA ARG A 489 -6.73 -17.27 5.24
C ARG A 489 -6.21 -17.42 6.67
N SER A 490 -7.07 -17.13 7.63
CA SER A 490 -6.73 -17.31 9.05
C SER A 490 -6.82 -18.75 9.54
N THR A 491 -7.34 -19.65 8.70
CA THR A 491 -7.57 -21.08 9.02
C THR A 491 -6.38 -21.97 8.71
N ASP A 492 -5.51 -21.53 7.83
CA ASP A 492 -4.34 -22.30 7.36
C ASP A 492 -3.23 -21.39 6.83
N SER A 493 -2.11 -21.97 6.43
CA SER A 493 -0.98 -21.27 5.85
C SER A 493 -1.09 -21.01 4.34
N ALA A 494 -2.29 -21.15 3.75
CA ALA A 494 -2.44 -20.84 2.34
C ALA A 494 -2.24 -19.33 2.08
N LEU A 495 -1.42 -19.04 1.09
CA LEU A 495 -1.05 -17.70 0.66
C LEU A 495 -1.14 -17.63 -0.86
N VAL A 496 -1.77 -16.59 -1.38
CA VAL A 496 -1.87 -16.30 -2.80
C VAL A 496 -1.15 -14.99 -3.09
N LYS A 497 -0.26 -15.00 -4.06
CA LYS A 497 0.42 -13.85 -4.61
C LYS A 497 -0.39 -13.32 -5.79
N THR A 498 -0.79 -12.06 -5.77
CA THR A 498 -1.58 -11.44 -6.85
C THR A 498 -0.69 -11.07 -8.04
N PRO A 499 -1.23 -10.75 -9.21
CA PRO A 499 -0.45 -10.20 -10.31
C PRO A 499 0.34 -8.94 -9.92
N THR A 500 -0.22 -8.07 -9.08
CA THR A 500 0.46 -6.88 -8.55
C THR A 500 1.69 -7.24 -7.71
N PHE A 501 1.62 -8.31 -6.91
CA PHE A 501 2.81 -8.83 -6.22
C PHE A 501 3.95 -9.15 -7.18
N TYR A 502 3.63 -9.79 -8.30
CA TYR A 502 4.66 -10.14 -9.29
C TYR A 502 5.21 -8.93 -10.03
N VAL A 503 4.43 -7.85 -10.20
CA VAL A 503 4.95 -6.57 -10.70
C VAL A 503 5.96 -5.98 -9.72
N PHE A 504 5.63 -5.88 -8.43
CA PHE A 504 6.56 -5.41 -7.41
C PHE A 504 7.86 -6.23 -7.42
N LYS A 505 7.76 -7.54 -7.41
CA LYS A 505 8.93 -8.45 -7.48
C LYS A 505 9.76 -8.25 -8.76
N MET A 506 9.11 -8.10 -9.91
CA MET A 506 9.80 -7.87 -11.17
C MET A 506 10.53 -6.54 -11.20
N PHE A 507 9.99 -5.51 -10.53
CA PHE A 507 10.53 -4.16 -10.52
C PHE A 507 11.66 -3.96 -9.49
N LEU A 508 12.07 -4.99 -8.74
CA LEU A 508 13.21 -4.93 -7.82
C LEU A 508 14.46 -4.26 -8.41
N PRO A 509 14.85 -4.47 -9.68
CA PRO A 509 16.01 -3.78 -10.24
C PRO A 509 15.87 -2.26 -10.30
N HIS A 510 14.66 -1.71 -10.28
CA HIS A 510 14.45 -0.26 -10.30
C HIS A 510 14.74 0.45 -8.98
N HIS A 511 14.75 -0.26 -7.85
CA HIS A 511 14.97 0.37 -6.55
C HIS A 511 16.01 -0.33 -5.68
N ARG A 512 16.69 -1.33 -6.22
CA ARG A 512 17.84 -1.95 -5.54
C ARG A 512 19.15 -1.39 -6.09
N SER A 513 20.23 -1.58 -5.34
CA SER A 513 21.58 -1.15 -5.74
C SER A 513 21.65 0.34 -6.10
N ASN A 514 20.97 1.19 -5.31
CA ASN A 514 20.89 2.64 -5.50
C ASN A 514 20.48 3.03 -6.93
N ALA A 515 19.57 2.29 -7.52
CA ALA A 515 19.12 2.57 -8.88
C ALA A 515 18.56 3.99 -8.99
N LYS A 516 18.96 4.69 -10.03
CA LYS A 516 18.58 6.07 -10.32
C LYS A 516 17.68 6.13 -11.53
N TRP A 517 16.72 7.02 -11.51
CA TRP A 517 15.88 7.26 -12.67
C TRP A 517 16.73 7.67 -13.87
N ALA A 518 16.63 6.92 -14.96
CA ALA A 518 17.24 7.25 -16.23
C ALA A 518 16.19 7.92 -17.12
N ALA A 519 16.37 9.19 -17.41
CA ALA A 519 15.41 9.96 -18.20
C ALA A 519 15.11 9.27 -19.52
N ASN A 520 13.84 9.19 -19.87
CA ASN A 520 13.41 8.56 -21.11
C ASN A 520 12.43 9.42 -21.92
N THR A 521 12.31 9.08 -23.20
CA THR A 521 11.32 9.64 -24.10
C THR A 521 10.65 8.49 -24.83
N LEU A 522 9.41 8.22 -24.46
CA LEU A 522 8.57 7.21 -25.10
C LEU A 522 7.72 7.87 -26.20
N LYS A 523 7.76 7.32 -27.41
CA LYS A 523 6.80 7.57 -28.47
C LYS A 523 5.99 6.30 -28.67
N SER A 524 4.78 6.31 -28.18
CA SER A 524 3.84 5.19 -28.24
C SER A 524 2.76 5.47 -29.27
N GLU A 525 2.35 4.45 -29.99
CA GLU A 525 1.06 4.46 -30.68
C GLU A 525 -0.05 4.67 -29.65
N ASN A 526 -1.18 5.21 -30.12
CA ASN A 526 -2.38 5.29 -29.30
C ASN A 526 -3.30 4.11 -29.60
N ILE A 527 -4.00 3.70 -28.54
CA ILE A 527 -5.17 2.82 -28.64
C ILE A 527 -6.43 3.63 -28.30
N THR A 528 -7.56 3.22 -28.86
CA THR A 528 -8.86 3.79 -28.50
C THR A 528 -9.65 2.77 -27.70
N GLY A 529 -10.00 3.13 -26.48
CA GLY A 529 -10.86 2.34 -25.60
C GLY A 529 -11.87 3.22 -24.90
N ASN A 530 -13.11 2.78 -24.81
CA ASN A 530 -14.24 3.54 -24.24
C ASN A 530 -14.33 5.01 -24.73
N GLY A 531 -14.09 5.23 -26.04
CA GLY A 531 -14.13 6.56 -26.65
C GLY A 531 -12.96 7.50 -26.31
N LYS A 532 -11.96 7.02 -25.58
CA LYS A 532 -10.72 7.76 -25.26
C LYS A 532 -9.56 7.23 -26.06
N SER A 533 -8.64 8.12 -26.47
CA SER A 533 -7.40 7.78 -27.16
C SER A 533 -6.23 8.05 -26.22
N PHE A 534 -5.39 7.06 -25.97
CA PHE A 534 -4.27 7.13 -25.03
C PHE A 534 -3.12 6.21 -25.46
N PRO A 535 -1.89 6.41 -24.94
CA PRO A 535 -0.74 5.58 -25.29
C PRO A 535 -0.98 4.10 -24.99
N VAL A 536 -0.57 3.23 -25.91
CA VAL A 536 -0.71 1.77 -25.75
C VAL A 536 0.42 1.17 -24.91
N LEU A 537 1.55 1.89 -24.78
CA LEU A 537 2.69 1.47 -23.98
C LEU A 537 3.01 2.51 -22.90
N SER A 538 3.50 2.04 -21.77
CA SER A 538 4.20 2.84 -20.77
C SER A 538 5.57 2.25 -20.45
N ALA A 539 6.50 3.05 -19.90
CA ALA A 539 7.88 2.63 -19.64
C ALA A 539 8.46 3.24 -18.36
N GLY A 540 9.13 2.41 -17.58
CA GLY A 540 10.01 2.81 -16.49
C GLY A 540 11.46 2.47 -16.80
N THR A 541 12.40 3.36 -16.47
CA THR A 541 13.82 3.17 -16.77
C THR A 541 14.70 3.62 -15.63
N SER A 542 15.71 2.82 -15.31
CA SER A 542 16.72 3.19 -14.29
C SER A 542 18.09 2.64 -14.63
N VAL A 543 19.08 3.14 -13.91
CA VAL A 543 20.46 2.62 -13.93
C VAL A 543 20.96 2.43 -12.51
N ASP A 544 21.51 1.26 -12.23
CA ASP A 544 22.06 0.94 -10.91
C ASP A 544 23.55 1.31 -10.78
N ASP A 545 24.12 1.13 -9.59
CA ASP A 545 25.52 1.42 -9.29
C ASP A 545 26.52 0.54 -10.08
N GLN A 546 26.05 -0.57 -10.67
CA GLN A 546 26.86 -1.45 -11.52
C GLN A 546 26.78 -1.05 -13.00
N GLY A 547 25.94 -0.07 -13.31
CA GLY A 547 25.69 0.39 -14.67
C GLY A 547 24.72 -0.49 -15.45
N HIS A 548 23.96 -1.37 -14.81
CA HIS A 548 22.87 -2.07 -15.46
C HIS A 548 21.76 -1.08 -15.80
N VAL A 549 21.25 -1.19 -17.02
CA VAL A 549 20.07 -0.42 -17.43
C VAL A 549 18.84 -1.31 -17.28
N ASN A 550 17.94 -0.86 -16.42
CA ASN A 550 16.70 -1.55 -16.10
C ASN A 550 15.56 -0.89 -16.87
N ILE A 551 14.77 -1.69 -17.59
CA ILE A 551 13.69 -1.23 -18.44
C ILE A 551 12.45 -2.06 -18.14
N SER A 552 11.41 -1.43 -17.60
CA SER A 552 10.07 -2.02 -17.48
C SER A 552 9.15 -1.43 -18.55
N LEU A 553 8.27 -2.25 -19.08
CA LEU A 553 7.35 -1.88 -20.17
C LEU A 553 5.97 -2.49 -19.87
N ALA A 554 4.90 -1.71 -20.01
CA ALA A 554 3.54 -2.24 -19.99
C ALA A 554 2.88 -2.08 -21.36
N ASN A 555 2.20 -3.13 -21.83
CA ASN A 555 1.36 -3.15 -23.02
C ASN A 555 -0.09 -3.31 -22.60
N VAL A 556 -0.90 -2.27 -22.79
CA VAL A 556 -2.32 -2.28 -22.41
C VAL A 556 -3.25 -2.79 -23.51
N ASP A 557 -2.74 -3.14 -24.69
CA ASP A 557 -3.57 -3.70 -25.77
C ASP A 557 -4.11 -5.08 -25.36
N LEU A 558 -5.41 -5.24 -25.38
CA LEU A 558 -6.05 -6.51 -25.00
C LEU A 558 -5.80 -7.64 -25.99
N VAL A 559 -5.51 -7.29 -27.24
CA VAL A 559 -5.52 -8.25 -28.36
C VAL A 559 -4.15 -8.38 -29.00
N ASN A 560 -3.48 -7.25 -29.28
CA ASN A 560 -2.30 -7.24 -30.12
C ASN A 560 -1.01 -7.21 -29.32
N THR A 561 -0.01 -7.92 -29.82
CA THR A 561 1.38 -7.70 -29.42
C THR A 561 1.84 -6.32 -29.88
N ARG A 562 2.78 -5.72 -29.13
CA ARG A 562 3.37 -4.42 -29.50
C ARG A 562 4.89 -4.53 -29.55
N THR A 563 5.47 -4.03 -30.63
CA THR A 563 6.92 -3.98 -30.78
C THR A 563 7.42 -2.57 -30.51
N ILE A 564 8.49 -2.48 -29.72
CA ILE A 564 9.15 -1.23 -29.36
C ILE A 564 10.65 -1.34 -29.65
N GLU A 565 11.23 -0.29 -30.21
CA GLU A 565 12.67 -0.12 -30.34
C GLU A 565 13.19 0.80 -29.23
N VAL A 566 14.17 0.33 -28.48
CA VAL A 566 14.79 1.06 -27.38
C VAL A 566 16.20 1.46 -27.77
N THR A 567 16.48 2.75 -27.77
CA THR A 567 17.82 3.30 -27.97
C THR A 567 18.40 3.75 -26.63
N ILE A 568 19.59 3.28 -26.27
CA ILE A 568 20.26 3.60 -25.01
C ILE A 568 21.36 4.63 -25.28
N ASN A 569 21.14 5.86 -24.81
CA ASN A 569 22.12 6.93 -24.83
C ASN A 569 23.01 6.83 -23.60
N SER A 570 24.24 6.36 -23.81
CA SER A 570 25.23 6.19 -22.74
C SER A 570 26.65 6.27 -23.30
N SER A 571 27.64 6.43 -22.44
CA SER A 571 29.07 6.37 -22.78
C SER A 571 29.56 4.93 -23.06
N LYS A 572 28.80 3.91 -22.69
CA LYS A 572 29.15 2.51 -22.95
C LYS A 572 29.05 2.17 -24.45
N THR A 573 29.78 1.17 -24.87
CA THR A 573 29.82 0.76 -26.30
C THR A 573 28.66 -0.14 -26.70
N SER A 574 28.29 -1.06 -25.82
CA SER A 574 27.21 -2.03 -26.07
C SER A 574 26.64 -2.60 -24.79
N TYR A 575 25.54 -3.30 -24.92
CA TYR A 575 24.84 -3.98 -23.82
C TYR A 575 24.45 -5.40 -24.23
N ALA A 576 24.33 -6.28 -23.24
CA ALA A 576 23.68 -7.57 -23.38
C ALA A 576 22.47 -7.64 -22.45
N VAL A 577 21.40 -8.30 -22.85
CA VAL A 577 20.23 -8.54 -21.99
C VAL A 577 20.53 -9.70 -21.07
N SER A 578 20.65 -9.44 -19.77
CA SER A 578 20.89 -10.46 -18.75
C SER A 578 19.60 -11.06 -18.19
N THR A 579 18.52 -10.28 -18.17
CA THR A 579 17.20 -10.70 -17.71
C THR A 579 16.14 -10.20 -18.67
N ALA A 580 15.19 -11.07 -19.03
CA ALA A 580 14.00 -10.72 -19.77
C ALA A 580 12.81 -11.50 -19.17
N GLN A 581 11.92 -10.81 -18.49
CA GLN A 581 10.78 -11.38 -17.77
C GLN A 581 9.49 -10.73 -18.26
N VAL A 582 8.37 -11.45 -18.12
CA VAL A 582 7.05 -10.97 -18.50
C VAL A 582 5.99 -11.55 -17.59
N ILE A 583 4.96 -10.75 -17.30
CA ILE A 583 3.69 -11.18 -16.73
C ILE A 583 2.61 -10.91 -17.76
N THR A 584 1.76 -11.89 -17.98
CA THR A 584 0.54 -11.79 -18.79
C THR A 584 -0.43 -12.88 -18.37
N GLY A 585 -1.67 -12.82 -18.82
CA GLY A 585 -2.67 -13.84 -18.55
C GLY A 585 -3.53 -14.16 -19.77
N PRO A 586 -4.27 -15.28 -19.75
CA PRO A 586 -5.19 -15.65 -20.82
C PRO A 586 -6.28 -14.58 -21.07
N ALA A 587 -6.76 -13.95 -20.01
CA ALA A 587 -7.75 -12.89 -20.04
C ALA A 587 -7.30 -11.69 -19.20
N LYS A 588 -7.92 -10.54 -19.41
CA LYS A 588 -7.64 -9.29 -18.70
C LYS A 588 -7.96 -9.36 -17.20
N ASP A 589 -8.91 -10.20 -16.85
CA ASP A 589 -9.37 -10.50 -15.50
C ASP A 589 -8.84 -11.83 -14.94
N SER A 590 -7.79 -12.38 -15.54
CA SER A 590 -7.12 -13.56 -14.98
C SER A 590 -6.49 -13.22 -13.64
N TYR A 591 -6.68 -14.08 -12.65
CA TYR A 591 -6.21 -13.91 -11.28
C TYR A 591 -5.70 -15.24 -10.70
N ASN A 592 -4.98 -15.13 -9.61
CA ASN A 592 -4.53 -16.24 -8.78
C ASN A 592 -5.51 -16.43 -7.61
N ASP A 593 -5.81 -17.66 -7.27
CA ASP A 593 -6.66 -18.04 -6.14
C ASP A 593 -6.06 -19.23 -5.38
N TYR A 594 -6.71 -19.66 -4.32
CA TYR A 594 -6.23 -20.78 -3.51
C TYR A 594 -6.22 -22.14 -4.22
N ALA A 595 -6.92 -22.27 -5.34
CA ALA A 595 -6.92 -23.47 -6.19
C ALA A 595 -5.86 -23.37 -7.30
N GLN A 596 -5.54 -22.17 -7.75
CA GLN A 596 -4.62 -21.87 -8.84
C GLN A 596 -3.70 -20.69 -8.46
N ALA A 597 -2.86 -20.89 -7.45
CA ALA A 597 -2.04 -19.83 -6.86
C ALA A 597 -0.99 -19.23 -7.82
N GLU A 598 -0.65 -19.92 -8.89
CA GLU A 598 0.40 -19.53 -9.85
C GLU A 598 -0.11 -19.43 -11.30
N LYS A 599 -1.42 -19.21 -11.50
CA LYS A 599 -2.01 -19.08 -12.85
C LYS A 599 -1.45 -17.88 -13.61
N VAL A 600 -1.18 -16.78 -12.89
CA VAL A 600 -0.50 -15.58 -13.38
C VAL A 600 0.76 -15.40 -12.54
N ASN A 601 1.93 -15.54 -13.14
CA ASN A 601 3.21 -15.42 -12.48
C ASN A 601 4.28 -14.85 -13.43
N ILE A 602 5.48 -14.61 -12.92
CA ILE A 602 6.62 -14.19 -13.72
C ILE A 602 7.08 -15.34 -14.60
N GLN A 603 7.15 -15.08 -15.89
CA GLN A 603 7.66 -15.99 -16.91
C GLN A 603 8.87 -15.37 -17.61
N THR A 604 9.71 -16.20 -18.21
CA THR A 604 10.76 -15.71 -19.11
C THR A 604 10.11 -15.20 -20.40
N LEU A 605 10.43 -13.97 -20.79
CA LEU A 605 10.06 -13.48 -22.12
C LEU A 605 10.78 -14.36 -23.17
N PRO A 606 10.06 -14.93 -24.15
CA PRO A 606 10.70 -15.77 -25.17
C PRO A 606 11.87 -15.05 -25.83
N ALA A 607 13.02 -15.71 -25.95
CA ALA A 607 14.23 -15.12 -26.51
C ALA A 607 14.05 -14.61 -27.94
N SER A 608 13.09 -15.16 -28.69
CA SER A 608 12.68 -14.69 -30.01
C SER A 608 11.96 -13.34 -30.00
N ASN A 609 11.42 -12.94 -28.83
CA ASN A 609 10.67 -11.70 -28.69
C ASN A 609 11.56 -10.49 -28.42
N CYS A 610 12.87 -10.69 -28.30
CA CYS A 610 13.80 -9.58 -28.16
C CYS A 610 15.11 -9.81 -28.91
N SER A 611 15.69 -8.72 -29.39
CA SER A 611 17.01 -8.70 -30.03
C SER A 611 17.77 -7.46 -29.59
N ILE A 612 19.09 -7.56 -29.46
CA ILE A 612 19.93 -6.42 -29.10
C ILE A 612 21.15 -6.35 -30.03
N SER A 613 21.47 -5.14 -30.47
CA SER A 613 22.66 -4.84 -31.27
C SER A 613 23.27 -3.53 -30.79
N GLY A 614 24.46 -3.62 -30.21
CA GLY A 614 25.13 -2.44 -29.65
C GLY A 614 24.29 -1.80 -28.52
N LYS A 615 23.68 -0.67 -28.81
CA LYS A 615 22.83 0.12 -27.89
C LYS A 615 21.35 0.13 -28.29
N THR A 616 20.99 -0.65 -29.28
CA THR A 616 19.62 -0.74 -29.77
C THR A 616 19.03 -2.10 -29.41
N LEU A 617 17.98 -2.08 -28.61
CA LEU A 617 17.18 -3.24 -28.20
C LEU A 617 15.83 -3.16 -28.91
N GLN A 618 15.35 -4.26 -29.46
CA GLN A 618 13.98 -4.37 -29.95
C GLN A 618 13.26 -5.43 -29.12
N VAL A 619 12.04 -5.13 -28.67
CA VAL A 619 11.22 -6.01 -27.83
C VAL A 619 9.81 -6.09 -28.40
N THR A 620 9.28 -7.31 -28.49
CA THR A 620 7.87 -7.57 -28.81
C THR A 620 7.15 -8.06 -27.55
N LEU A 621 6.26 -7.25 -27.04
CA LEU A 621 5.48 -7.51 -25.83
C LEU A 621 4.19 -8.26 -26.18
N PRO A 622 3.81 -9.30 -25.43
CA PRO A 622 2.47 -9.87 -25.53
C PRO A 622 1.37 -8.82 -25.29
N SER A 623 0.15 -9.12 -25.70
CA SER A 623 -1.02 -8.32 -25.31
C SER A 623 -1.19 -8.36 -23.80
N LYS A 624 -1.76 -7.28 -23.20
CA LYS A 624 -2.05 -7.18 -21.76
C LYS A 624 -0.92 -7.72 -20.87
N SER A 625 0.26 -7.10 -20.95
CA SER A 625 1.47 -7.61 -20.30
C SER A 625 2.30 -6.52 -19.64
N VAL A 626 3.08 -6.93 -18.66
CA VAL A 626 4.17 -6.14 -18.09
C VAL A 626 5.46 -6.93 -18.26
N ALA A 627 6.48 -6.29 -18.81
CA ALA A 627 7.80 -6.90 -18.99
C ALA A 627 8.88 -6.14 -18.23
N MET A 628 9.93 -6.85 -17.84
CA MET A 628 11.13 -6.30 -17.22
C MET A 628 12.37 -6.85 -17.90
N LEU A 629 13.26 -5.94 -18.33
CA LEU A 629 14.54 -6.28 -18.94
C LEU A 629 15.67 -5.62 -18.16
N VAL A 630 16.73 -6.38 -17.89
CA VAL A 630 17.97 -5.88 -17.30
C VAL A 630 19.08 -6.02 -18.33
N LEU A 631 19.76 -4.91 -18.60
CA LEU A 631 20.81 -4.83 -19.59
C LEU A 631 22.14 -4.60 -18.90
N THR A 632 23.09 -5.49 -19.13
CA THR A 632 24.45 -5.41 -18.60
C THR A 632 25.37 -4.74 -19.61
N PRO A 633 26.12 -3.67 -19.23
CA PRO A 633 27.10 -3.05 -20.14
C PRO A 633 28.23 -4.03 -20.50
N GLN A 634 28.71 -3.93 -21.72
CA GLN A 634 29.78 -4.75 -22.30
C GLN A 634 31.03 -3.92 -22.58
#